data_996160f1694a34af2d496e26942d6243
#
_entry.id   996160f1694a34af2d496e26942d6243
#
_cell.length_a   1.000
_cell.length_b   1.000
_cell.length_c   1.000
_cell.angle_alpha   90.00
_cell.angle_beta   90.00
_cell.angle_gamma   90.00
#
_symmetry.space_group_name_H-M   'P 1'
#
loop_
_entity.id
_entity.type
_entity.pdbx_description
1 polymer ?
#
loop_
_entity_poly.entity_id
_entity_poly.type
_entity_poly.pdbx_seq_one_letter_code
_entity_poly.pdbx_strand_id
1 'polypeptide(L)'
;MSTKKERKIRTEIKQDGGNILKKEKTSKLKIIPLGGLEQIGMNITAFEYEDSIIVVDCGLSFPEDDMYGIDLVIPDVTYLKDNIDRVKGFFITHGHEDHIGAIPYILRDINVPIYATKLTI
;
A
#
# COMPACT_ATOMS: atom_id res chain seq x y z
N MET A 1 -5.14 -9.89 23.65
CA MET A 1 -3.86 -10.24 22.96
C MET A 1 -4.18 -11.20 21.84
N SER A 2 -4.10 -10.74 20.61
CA SER A 2 -4.31 -11.58 19.42
C SER A 2 -3.00 -12.32 19.12
N THR A 3 -2.97 -13.61 19.35
CA THR A 3 -1.87 -14.45 18.84
C THR A 3 -1.95 -14.46 17.33
N LYS A 4 -0.97 -13.85 16.65
CA LYS A 4 -0.77 -13.96 15.21
C LYS A 4 -0.64 -15.45 14.87
N LYS A 5 -1.70 -16.05 14.34
CA LYS A 5 -1.59 -17.33 13.65
C LYS A 5 -0.82 -17.07 12.35
N GLU A 6 0.46 -17.32 12.37
CA GLU A 6 1.25 -17.41 11.15
C GLU A 6 0.67 -18.55 10.30
N ARG A 7 0.05 -18.22 9.18
CA ARG A 7 -0.36 -19.23 8.20
C ARG A 7 0.91 -19.80 7.57
N LYS A 8 1.24 -21.01 7.92
CA LYS A 8 2.31 -21.77 7.27
C LYS A 8 1.77 -22.38 5.99
N ILE A 9 2.29 -21.95 4.84
CA ILE A 9 2.00 -22.57 3.55
C ILE A 9 3.07 -23.64 3.32
N ARG A 10 2.64 -24.89 3.19
CA ARG A 10 3.52 -26.01 2.82
C ARG A 10 3.63 -26.06 1.30
N THR A 11 4.82 -25.86 0.79
CA THR A 11 5.13 -26.11 -0.61
C THR A 11 5.90 -27.43 -0.71
N GLU A 12 5.37 -28.39 -1.43
CA GLU A 12 6.05 -29.65 -1.70
C GLU A 12 6.98 -29.47 -2.90
N ILE A 13 8.28 -29.70 -2.67
CA ILE A 13 9.28 -29.70 -3.74
C ILE A 13 9.68 -31.15 -3.97
N LYS A 14 9.45 -31.69 -5.17
CA LYS A 14 9.99 -32.96 -5.58
C LYS A 14 11.46 -32.79 -5.97
N GLN A 15 12.34 -33.48 -5.28
CA GLN A 15 13.72 -33.63 -5.73
C GLN A 15 13.89 -34.97 -6.47
N ASP A 16 14.78 -34.98 -7.48
CA ASP A 16 15.21 -36.21 -8.15
C ASP A 16 15.75 -37.22 -7.12
N GLY A 17 15.10 -38.36 -6.99
CA GLY A 17 15.43 -39.40 -6.02
C GLY A 17 14.34 -39.76 -5.02
N GLY A 18 13.13 -39.20 -5.12
CA GLY A 18 11.94 -39.62 -4.37
C GLY A 18 11.81 -39.07 -2.93
N ASN A 19 12.73 -38.23 -2.48
CA ASN A 19 12.59 -37.53 -1.20
C ASN A 19 11.87 -36.21 -1.37
N ILE A 20 10.70 -36.07 -0.72
CA ILE A 20 9.93 -34.84 -0.65
C ILE A 20 10.48 -33.99 0.49
N LEU A 21 11.20 -32.91 0.18
CA LEU A 21 11.56 -31.88 1.14
C LEU A 21 10.41 -30.89 1.27
N LYS A 22 9.76 -30.88 2.42
CA LYS A 22 8.73 -29.88 2.76
C LYS A 22 9.43 -28.61 3.22
N LYS A 23 9.46 -27.58 2.35
CA LYS A 23 9.91 -26.24 2.73
C LYS A 23 8.70 -25.46 3.25
N GLU A 24 8.71 -25.14 4.55
CA GLU A 24 7.70 -24.25 5.12
C GLU A 24 7.96 -22.81 4.63
N LYS A 25 7.07 -22.28 3.80
CA LYS A 25 7.10 -20.87 3.40
C LYS A 25 6.27 -20.09 4.41
N THR A 26 6.94 -19.25 5.17
CA THR A 26 6.29 -18.31 6.09
C THR A 26 5.89 -17.07 5.30
N SER A 27 4.58 -16.80 5.20
CA SER A 27 4.09 -15.55 4.61
C SER A 27 4.12 -14.45 5.65
N LYS A 28 4.68 -13.30 5.30
CA LYS A 28 4.78 -12.13 6.17
C LYS A 28 3.91 -11.01 5.62
N LEU A 29 3.19 -10.32 6.51
CA LEU A 29 2.56 -9.05 6.21
C LEU A 29 3.62 -7.95 6.26
N LYS A 30 3.77 -7.21 5.17
CA LYS A 30 4.63 -6.02 5.11
C LYS A 30 3.77 -4.78 5.23
N ILE A 31 4.19 -3.86 6.08
CA ILE A 31 3.59 -2.53 6.23
C ILE A 31 4.60 -1.53 5.70
N ILE A 32 4.24 -0.84 4.62
CA ILE A 32 5.15 0.03 3.87
C ILE A 32 4.56 1.45 3.86
N PRO A 33 5.01 2.34 4.75
CA PRO A 33 4.63 3.74 4.69
C PRO A 33 5.24 4.39 3.44
N LEU A 34 4.41 5.01 2.62
CA LEU A 34 4.82 5.77 1.43
C LEU A 34 4.80 7.27 1.68
N GLY A 35 4.21 7.70 2.78
CA GLY A 35 4.17 9.07 3.27
C GLY A 35 3.58 9.15 4.68
N GLY A 36 3.54 10.35 5.25
CA GLY A 36 2.94 10.60 6.57
C GLY A 36 3.83 10.28 7.78
N LEU A 37 5.07 9.82 7.57
CA LEU A 37 6.03 9.63 8.66
C LEU A 37 6.81 10.93 8.92
N GLU A 38 6.88 11.32 10.19
CA GLU A 38 7.58 12.53 10.65
C GLU A 38 7.17 13.81 9.90
N GLN A 39 5.92 13.83 9.39
CA GLN A 39 5.37 14.97 8.65
C GLN A 39 3.84 15.05 8.85
N ILE A 40 3.29 16.23 8.64
CA ILE A 40 1.85 16.48 8.65
C ILE A 40 1.31 16.31 7.23
N GLY A 41 0.26 15.51 7.08
CA GLY A 41 -0.35 15.25 5.79
C GLY A 41 0.31 14.11 5.01
N MET A 42 -0.04 14.01 3.74
CA MET A 42 0.46 13.00 2.80
C MET A 42 0.37 11.56 3.33
N ASN A 43 -0.74 11.23 4.00
CA ASN A 43 -0.95 9.92 4.59
C ASN A 43 -1.21 8.87 3.49
N ILE A 44 -0.31 7.91 3.37
CA ILE A 44 -0.43 6.80 2.45
C ILE A 44 0.40 5.63 2.96
N THR A 45 -0.22 4.47 3.12
CA THR A 45 0.44 3.26 3.61
C THR A 45 0.01 2.05 2.80
N ALA A 46 0.97 1.30 2.29
CA ALA A 46 0.73 0.04 1.62
C ALA A 46 0.85 -1.14 2.59
N PHE A 47 -0.06 -2.08 2.45
CA PHE A 47 -0.05 -3.35 3.16
C PHE A 47 0.10 -4.46 2.13
N GLU A 48 1.19 -5.18 2.19
CA GLU A 48 1.51 -6.26 1.25
C GLU A 48 1.50 -7.61 1.95
N TYR A 49 0.71 -8.52 1.40
CA TYR A 49 0.67 -9.91 1.84
C TYR A 49 0.60 -10.83 0.62
N GLU A 50 1.60 -11.69 0.46
CA GLU A 50 1.74 -12.57 -0.71
C GLU A 50 1.66 -11.79 -2.02
N ASP A 51 0.67 -12.06 -2.87
CA ASP A 51 0.50 -11.43 -4.18
C ASP A 51 -0.45 -10.22 -4.16
N SER A 52 -0.82 -9.75 -2.97
CA SER A 52 -1.80 -8.67 -2.83
C SER A 52 -1.22 -7.48 -2.08
N ILE A 53 -1.45 -6.31 -2.63
CA ILE A 53 -1.15 -5.01 -2.02
C ILE A 53 -2.46 -4.23 -1.92
N ILE A 54 -2.79 -3.75 -0.73
CA ILE A 54 -3.82 -2.75 -0.52
C ILE A 54 -3.18 -1.46 -0.04
N VAL A 55 -3.76 -0.33 -0.38
CA VAL A 55 -3.26 0.99 0.03
C VAL A 55 -4.32 1.67 0.89
N VAL A 56 -3.93 2.11 2.06
CA VAL A 56 -4.80 2.86 2.98
C VAL A 56 -4.46 4.33 2.88
N ASP A 57 -5.44 5.12 2.50
CA ASP A 57 -5.38 6.54 2.22
C ASP A 57 -4.44 6.91 1.05
N CYS A 58 -4.59 8.10 0.52
CA CYS A 58 -3.80 8.66 -0.57
C CYS A 58 -3.84 10.18 -0.47
N GLY A 59 -3.15 10.69 0.54
CA GLY A 59 -3.18 12.09 0.92
C GLY A 59 -2.15 12.93 0.21
N LEU A 60 -2.41 14.24 0.17
CA LEU A 60 -1.43 15.24 -0.22
C LEU A 60 -0.94 16.02 1.00
N SER A 61 0.13 16.77 0.80
CA SER A 61 0.61 17.79 1.73
C SER A 61 0.73 19.12 1.00
N PHE A 62 0.65 20.19 1.77
CA PHE A 62 0.97 21.53 1.26
C PHE A 62 2.47 21.78 1.37
N PRO A 63 3.09 22.52 0.44
CA PRO A 63 4.50 22.84 0.52
C PRO A 63 4.82 23.69 1.74
N GLU A 64 6.03 23.53 2.27
CA GLU A 64 6.57 24.42 3.28
C GLU A 64 6.90 25.79 2.71
N ASP A 65 7.02 26.82 3.56
CA ASP A 65 7.22 28.21 3.12
C ASP A 65 8.48 28.46 2.28
N ASP A 66 9.46 27.57 2.36
CA ASP A 66 10.71 27.63 1.59
C ASP A 66 10.64 26.93 0.22
N MET A 67 9.54 26.25 -0.09
CA MET A 67 9.31 25.56 -1.37
C MET A 67 8.65 26.50 -2.40
N TYR A 68 9.40 27.46 -2.92
CA TYR A 68 8.89 28.44 -3.88
C TYR A 68 8.44 27.80 -5.19
N GLY A 69 7.25 28.20 -5.69
CA GLY A 69 6.71 27.75 -6.98
C GLY A 69 6.09 26.35 -6.94
N ILE A 70 5.93 25.75 -5.76
CA ILE A 70 5.27 24.46 -5.56
C ILE A 70 3.91 24.70 -4.91
N ASP A 71 2.83 24.22 -5.54
CA ASP A 71 1.47 24.36 -5.01
C ASP A 71 1.04 23.18 -4.14
N LEU A 72 1.45 21.98 -4.50
CA LEU A 72 1.08 20.73 -3.83
C LEU A 72 2.25 19.76 -3.75
N VAL A 73 2.28 18.95 -2.70
CA VAL A 73 3.20 17.82 -2.54
C VAL A 73 2.39 16.53 -2.56
N ILE A 74 2.69 15.66 -3.52
CA ILE A 74 2.08 14.33 -3.65
C ILE A 74 3.08 13.25 -3.30
N PRO A 75 2.62 12.08 -2.78
CA PRO A 75 3.53 10.99 -2.41
C PRO A 75 4.21 10.37 -3.63
N ASP A 76 5.41 9.83 -3.41
CA ASP A 76 6.07 8.96 -4.39
C ASP A 76 5.44 7.57 -4.35
N VAL A 77 4.82 7.19 -5.44
CA VAL A 77 4.12 5.91 -5.60
C VAL A 77 4.83 4.95 -6.55
N THR A 78 6.12 5.15 -6.77
CA THR A 78 6.93 4.29 -7.65
C THR A 78 6.81 2.82 -7.28
N TYR A 79 6.82 2.50 -5.99
CA TYR A 79 6.63 1.14 -5.51
C TYR A 79 5.31 0.51 -5.97
N LEU A 80 4.22 1.29 -5.98
CA LEU A 80 2.92 0.83 -6.44
C LEU A 80 2.89 0.66 -7.96
N LYS A 81 3.54 1.56 -8.71
CA LYS A 81 3.65 1.47 -10.17
C LYS A 81 4.42 0.21 -10.59
N ASP A 82 5.53 -0.07 -9.92
CA ASP A 82 6.38 -1.24 -10.18
C ASP A 82 5.68 -2.57 -9.84
N ASN A 83 4.65 -2.52 -9.00
CA ASN A 83 3.87 -3.68 -8.55
C ASN A 83 2.39 -3.57 -8.89
N ILE A 84 2.03 -2.86 -9.94
CA ILE A 84 0.65 -2.53 -10.30
C ILE A 84 -0.27 -3.75 -10.40
N ASP A 85 0.24 -4.88 -10.90
CA ASP A 85 -0.51 -6.13 -11.05
C ASP A 85 -0.98 -6.72 -9.71
N ARG A 86 -0.30 -6.36 -8.63
CA ARG A 86 -0.60 -6.82 -7.26
C ARG A 86 -1.42 -5.83 -6.45
N VAL A 87 -1.54 -4.57 -6.90
CA VAL A 87 -2.31 -3.53 -6.21
C VAL A 87 -3.80 -3.76 -6.42
N LYS A 88 -4.52 -4.06 -5.33
CA LYS A 88 -5.95 -4.42 -5.35
C LYS A 88 -6.88 -3.22 -5.21
N GLY A 89 -6.44 -2.14 -4.59
CA GLY A 89 -7.24 -0.93 -4.45
C GLY A 89 -6.75 0.00 -3.36
N PHE A 90 -7.37 1.18 -3.34
CA PHE A 90 -7.24 2.17 -2.28
C PHE A 90 -8.41 2.06 -1.31
N PHE A 91 -8.13 2.08 -0.03
CA PHE A 91 -9.12 2.07 1.06
C PHE A 91 -9.01 3.38 1.81
N ILE A 92 -10.03 4.20 1.70
CA ILE A 92 -10.03 5.56 2.23
C ILE A 92 -10.72 5.59 3.59
N THR A 93 -10.02 6.09 4.60
CA THR A 93 -10.53 6.17 5.97
C THR A 93 -11.57 7.28 6.12
N HIS A 94 -11.28 8.47 5.58
CA HIS A 94 -12.18 9.63 5.62
C HIS A 94 -11.78 10.69 4.57
N GLY A 95 -12.61 11.71 4.39
CA GLY A 95 -12.54 12.66 3.28
C GLY A 95 -11.64 13.88 3.48
N HIS A 96 -10.72 13.91 4.42
CA HIS A 96 -9.77 15.01 4.58
C HIS A 96 -8.69 14.98 3.49
N GLU A 97 -8.20 16.14 3.06
CA GLU A 97 -7.22 16.27 1.97
C GLU A 97 -5.91 15.54 2.22
N ASP A 98 -5.46 15.49 3.46
CA ASP A 98 -4.28 14.74 3.88
C ASP A 98 -4.44 13.21 3.83
N HIS A 99 -5.67 12.75 3.50
CA HIS A 99 -6.02 11.34 3.29
C HIS A 99 -6.54 10.99 1.91
N ILE A 100 -7.09 11.96 1.15
CA ILE A 100 -7.66 11.71 -0.19
C ILE A 100 -7.12 12.63 -1.28
N GLY A 101 -6.45 13.71 -0.92
CA GLY A 101 -6.15 14.80 -1.85
C GLY A 101 -5.25 14.43 -3.03
N ALA A 102 -4.41 13.40 -2.90
CA ALA A 102 -3.53 12.97 -3.97
C ALA A 102 -4.20 12.02 -4.98
N ILE A 103 -5.39 11.49 -4.68
CA ILE A 103 -6.10 10.54 -5.54
C ILE A 103 -6.22 10.99 -7.00
N PRO A 104 -6.67 12.23 -7.31
CA PRO A 104 -6.82 12.67 -8.69
C PRO A 104 -5.51 12.62 -9.50
N TYR A 105 -4.39 12.82 -8.83
CA TYR A 105 -3.08 12.81 -9.47
C TYR A 105 -2.53 11.39 -9.66
N ILE A 106 -2.75 10.54 -8.69
CA ILE A 106 -2.20 9.17 -8.66
C ILE A 106 -3.00 8.21 -9.52
N LEU A 107 -4.32 8.36 -9.63
CA LEU A 107 -5.16 7.52 -10.48
C LEU A 107 -4.83 7.60 -11.97
N ARG A 108 -4.15 8.65 -12.42
CA ARG A 108 -3.67 8.74 -13.80
C ARG A 108 -2.69 7.62 -14.14
N ASP A 109 -1.87 7.25 -13.17
CA ASP A 109 -0.82 6.24 -13.32
C ASP A 109 -1.20 4.89 -12.72
N ILE A 110 -2.05 4.90 -11.68
CA ILE A 110 -2.46 3.71 -10.92
C ILE A 110 -3.99 3.65 -10.95
N ASN A 111 -4.53 3.00 -11.97
CA ASN A 111 -5.98 2.84 -12.13
C ASN A 111 -6.45 1.56 -11.45
N VAL A 112 -6.85 1.67 -10.20
CA VAL A 112 -7.36 0.57 -9.37
C VAL A 112 -8.64 1.01 -8.64
N PRO A 113 -9.46 0.07 -8.14
CA PRO A 113 -10.67 0.41 -7.39
C PRO A 113 -10.39 1.24 -6.14
N ILE A 114 -11.34 2.12 -5.81
CA ILE A 114 -11.35 2.90 -4.58
C ILE A 114 -12.53 2.48 -3.73
N TYR A 115 -12.26 2.19 -2.47
CA TYR A 115 -13.25 1.82 -1.47
C TYR A 115 -13.30 2.90 -0.40
N ALA A 116 -14.45 3.54 -0.23
CA ALA A 116 -14.63 4.63 0.72
C ALA A 116 -16.05 4.64 1.30
N THR A 117 -16.29 5.50 2.26
CA THR A 117 -17.64 5.72 2.80
C THR A 117 -18.48 6.56 1.84
N LYS A 118 -19.82 6.48 1.98
CA LYS A 118 -20.76 7.30 1.16
C LYS A 118 -20.53 8.79 1.28
N LEU A 119 -19.97 9.28 2.38
CA LEU A 119 -19.70 10.71 2.57
C LEU A 119 -18.38 11.15 1.88
N THR A 120 -17.54 10.21 1.50
CA THR A 120 -16.23 10.49 0.90
C THR A 120 -16.26 10.35 -0.62
N ILE A 121 -17.17 9.57 -1.16
CA ILE A 121 -17.32 9.33 -2.62
C ILE A 121 -18.09 10.45 -3.29
#